data_e1ac7bf00776ed80c80671c0330b920b
#
_entry.id   e1ac7bf00776ed80c80671c0330b920b
#
_cell.length_a   1.000
_cell.length_b   1.000
_cell.length_c   1.000
_cell.angle_alpha   90.00
_cell.angle_beta   90.00
_cell.angle_gamma   90.00
#
_symmetry.space_group_name_H-M   'P 1'
#
loop_
_entity.id
_entity.type
_entity.pdbx_description
1 polymer ?
#
loop_
_entity_poly.entity_id
_entity_poly.type
_entity_poly.pdbx_seq_one_letter_code
_entity_poly.pdbx_strand_id
1 'polypeptide(L)'
;MYKNAEELLNLCNTQGKRIWEVALDNEVKLTGMSRTRVMQHFSERLEIMFNSALKALEHRQATKGGLVDGVANCQYEYSKGESITGGYINYVMALAYSCSEVNASMGKICASPTAGSCGIVPAVLLGVMEDKKVSREKTLEALITASAVGAIFTKNATVAGADGGCQAECGVAASMAAAAAAYMMGATDERCLDAASFAMINVMGLVCDPVAGLVALPCAQRNASGAVNAMIAADMALAGQVSHIPFDEVVEAMFKVGKMLPPQLRETAKGGIATTPAGKAINKAVFG
;
A
#
# COMPACT_ATOMS: atom_id res chain seq x y z
N MET A 1 -24.96 -1.58 1.99
CA MET A 1 -23.65 -1.03 1.52
C MET A 1 -23.21 0.00 2.54
N TYR A 2 -21.97 -0.08 3.01
CA TYR A 2 -21.40 0.90 3.95
C TYR A 2 -20.85 2.12 3.18
N LYS A 3 -20.85 3.28 3.84
CA LYS A 3 -20.33 4.53 3.29
C LYS A 3 -18.99 4.93 3.91
N ASN A 4 -18.76 4.53 5.16
CA ASN A 4 -17.62 4.88 5.97
C ASN A 4 -17.27 3.73 6.93
N ALA A 5 -16.27 3.90 7.78
CA ALA A 5 -15.81 2.87 8.70
C ALA A 5 -16.80 2.63 9.85
N GLU A 6 -17.47 3.66 10.32
CA GLU A 6 -18.49 3.52 11.37
C GLU A 6 -19.64 2.62 10.89
N GLU A 7 -20.19 2.86 9.69
CA GLU A 7 -21.22 2.00 9.09
C GLU A 7 -20.70 0.57 8.85
N LEU A 8 -19.44 0.41 8.44
CA LEU A 8 -18.81 -0.90 8.25
C LEU A 8 -18.75 -1.68 9.55
N LEU A 9 -18.24 -1.08 10.64
CA LEU A 9 -18.20 -1.72 11.96
C LEU A 9 -19.59 -2.04 12.50
N ASN A 10 -20.56 -1.14 12.31
CA ASN A 10 -21.95 -1.39 12.68
C ASN A 10 -22.53 -2.61 11.97
N LEU A 11 -22.20 -2.79 10.67
CA LEU A 11 -22.61 -3.99 9.92
C LEU A 11 -21.87 -5.23 10.41
N CYS A 12 -20.59 -5.15 10.74
CA CYS A 12 -19.85 -6.26 11.33
C CYS A 12 -20.52 -6.73 12.63
N ASN A 13 -20.77 -5.79 13.55
CA ASN A 13 -21.36 -6.09 14.85
C ASN A 13 -22.80 -6.64 14.75
N THR A 14 -23.64 -6.03 13.92
CA THR A 14 -25.08 -6.44 13.80
C THR A 14 -25.25 -7.77 13.08
N GLN A 15 -24.32 -8.14 12.19
CA GLN A 15 -24.40 -9.38 11.42
C GLN A 15 -23.50 -10.50 11.98
N GLY A 16 -22.68 -10.21 13.01
CA GLY A 16 -21.68 -11.15 13.53
C GLY A 16 -20.63 -11.54 12.48
N LYS A 17 -20.25 -10.58 11.62
CA LYS A 17 -19.31 -10.78 10.51
C LYS A 17 -18.04 -9.96 10.72
N ARG A 18 -16.96 -10.40 10.08
CA ARG A 18 -15.72 -9.65 9.99
C ARG A 18 -15.76 -8.65 8.83
N ILE A 19 -14.86 -7.65 8.85
CA ILE A 19 -14.73 -6.63 7.77
C ILE A 19 -14.71 -7.27 6.39
N TRP A 20 -13.89 -8.31 6.18
CA TRP A 20 -13.76 -8.96 4.88
C TRP A 20 -15.07 -9.60 4.39
N GLU A 21 -15.89 -10.14 5.29
CA GLU A 21 -17.16 -10.76 4.93
C GLU A 21 -18.18 -9.71 4.49
N VAL A 22 -18.26 -8.61 5.24
CA VAL A 22 -19.13 -7.47 4.89
C VAL A 22 -18.68 -6.83 3.58
N ALA A 23 -17.37 -6.67 3.38
CA ALA A 23 -16.80 -6.13 2.14
C ALA A 23 -17.10 -7.05 0.94
N LEU A 24 -16.94 -8.35 1.11
CA LEU A 24 -17.25 -9.32 0.07
C LEU A 24 -18.74 -9.31 -0.30
N ASP A 25 -19.65 -9.25 0.68
CA ASP A 25 -21.08 -9.16 0.44
C ASP A 25 -21.45 -7.84 -0.28
N ASN A 26 -20.74 -6.75 0.06
CA ASN A 26 -20.90 -5.47 -0.62
C ASN A 26 -20.47 -5.55 -2.09
N GLU A 27 -19.35 -6.19 -2.37
CA GLU A 27 -18.83 -6.38 -3.74
C GLU A 27 -19.77 -7.26 -4.59
N VAL A 28 -20.30 -8.33 -4.00
CA VAL A 28 -21.33 -9.17 -4.64
C VAL A 28 -22.55 -8.35 -5.04
N LYS A 29 -23.04 -7.46 -4.15
CA LYS A 29 -24.18 -6.58 -4.42
C LYS A 29 -23.88 -5.55 -5.50
N LEU A 30 -22.67 -4.97 -5.49
CA LEU A 30 -22.27 -3.94 -6.45
C LEU A 30 -22.07 -4.50 -7.86
N THR A 31 -21.49 -5.69 -7.96
CA THR A 31 -21.11 -6.28 -9.26
C THR A 31 -22.20 -7.20 -9.83
N GLY A 32 -23.13 -7.69 -8.99
CA GLY A 32 -24.08 -8.74 -9.35
C GLY A 32 -23.44 -10.12 -9.58
N MET A 33 -22.14 -10.27 -9.31
CA MET A 33 -21.44 -11.55 -9.45
C MET A 33 -21.74 -12.49 -8.29
N SER A 34 -21.58 -13.80 -8.50
CA SER A 34 -21.63 -14.77 -7.39
C SER A 34 -20.46 -14.56 -6.43
N ARG A 35 -20.67 -14.89 -5.15
CA ARG A 35 -19.61 -14.86 -4.13
C ARG A 35 -18.36 -15.63 -4.55
N THR A 36 -18.53 -16.80 -5.14
CA THR A 36 -17.43 -17.63 -5.65
C THR A 36 -16.64 -16.89 -6.74
N ARG A 37 -17.30 -16.18 -7.65
CA ARG A 37 -16.65 -15.44 -8.72
C ARG A 37 -15.87 -14.24 -8.18
N VAL A 38 -16.42 -13.51 -7.21
CA VAL A 38 -15.72 -12.40 -6.55
C VAL A 38 -14.49 -12.91 -5.82
N MET A 39 -14.59 -13.99 -5.06
CA MET A 39 -13.44 -14.64 -4.38
C MET A 39 -12.37 -15.06 -5.39
N GLN A 40 -12.76 -15.62 -6.51
CA GLN A 40 -11.81 -15.99 -7.59
C GLN A 40 -11.05 -14.76 -8.11
N HIS A 41 -11.72 -13.63 -8.34
CA HIS A 41 -11.08 -12.39 -8.76
C HIS A 41 -10.06 -11.88 -7.74
N PHE A 42 -10.38 -11.94 -6.44
CA PHE A 42 -9.41 -11.58 -5.40
C PHE A 42 -8.21 -12.54 -5.38
N SER A 43 -8.45 -13.84 -5.56
CA SER A 43 -7.37 -14.84 -5.64
C SER A 43 -6.45 -14.60 -6.85
N GLU A 44 -7.01 -14.29 -8.02
CA GLU A 44 -6.24 -13.96 -9.22
C GLU A 44 -5.39 -12.69 -9.02
N ARG A 45 -5.92 -11.67 -8.33
CA ARG A 45 -5.17 -10.45 -7.97
C ARG A 45 -4.05 -10.74 -6.96
N LEU A 46 -4.32 -11.58 -5.97
CA LEU A 46 -3.30 -11.98 -4.99
C LEU A 46 -2.13 -12.70 -5.68
N GLU A 47 -2.40 -13.57 -6.67
CA GLU A 47 -1.35 -14.20 -7.47
C GLU A 47 -0.50 -13.18 -8.24
N ILE A 48 -1.14 -12.20 -8.88
CA ILE A 48 -0.40 -11.14 -9.60
C ILE A 48 0.46 -10.33 -8.62
N MET A 49 -0.06 -10.02 -7.44
CA MET A 49 0.67 -9.32 -6.39
C MET A 49 1.90 -10.10 -5.95
N PHE A 50 1.77 -11.37 -5.64
CA PHE A 50 2.88 -12.21 -5.19
C PHE A 50 3.91 -12.44 -6.29
N ASN A 51 3.46 -12.71 -7.50
CA ASN A 51 4.35 -12.86 -8.65
C ASN A 51 5.18 -11.59 -8.90
N SER A 52 4.58 -10.40 -8.80
CA SER A 52 5.33 -9.14 -8.95
C SER A 52 6.27 -8.87 -7.78
N ALA A 53 5.90 -9.26 -6.55
CA ALA A 53 6.73 -9.10 -5.36
C ALA A 53 7.98 -9.99 -5.38
N LEU A 54 7.91 -11.16 -6.00
CA LEU A 54 9.02 -12.12 -6.08
C LEU A 54 9.91 -11.90 -7.32
N LYS A 55 9.37 -11.41 -8.42
CA LYS A 55 9.99 -11.45 -9.75
C LYS A 55 11.37 -10.78 -9.82
N ALA A 56 11.53 -9.59 -9.25
CA ALA A 56 12.76 -8.84 -9.35
C ALA A 56 13.78 -9.16 -8.23
N LEU A 57 13.46 -10.05 -7.31
CA LEU A 57 14.41 -10.50 -6.27
C LEU A 57 15.61 -11.22 -6.90
N GLU A 58 15.36 -12.08 -7.88
CA GLU A 58 16.40 -12.87 -8.56
C GLU A 58 16.70 -12.36 -9.97
N HIS A 59 15.72 -11.73 -10.63
CA HIS A 59 15.79 -11.30 -12.02
C HIS A 59 15.63 -9.79 -12.14
N ARG A 60 16.75 -9.05 -12.13
CA ARG A 60 16.77 -7.60 -12.34
C ARG A 60 15.97 -7.22 -13.56
N GLN A 61 15.13 -6.18 -13.42
CA GLN A 61 14.34 -5.65 -14.51
C GLN A 61 14.99 -4.38 -15.05
N ALA A 62 15.10 -4.25 -16.38
CA ALA A 62 15.50 -3.00 -17.00
C ALA A 62 14.32 -2.02 -16.98
N THR A 63 14.52 -0.86 -16.39
CA THR A 63 13.47 0.16 -16.23
C THR A 63 13.76 1.39 -17.07
N LYS A 64 12.73 2.17 -17.39
CA LYS A 64 12.92 3.43 -18.11
C LYS A 64 13.80 4.38 -17.29
N GLY A 65 14.91 4.79 -17.87
CA GLY A 65 15.90 5.68 -17.22
C GLY A 65 16.84 4.99 -16.23
N GLY A 66 16.72 3.69 -16.00
CA GLY A 66 17.64 2.91 -15.16
C GLY A 66 17.61 3.25 -13.66
N LEU A 67 16.61 4.05 -13.21
CA LEU A 67 16.61 4.65 -11.86
C LEU A 67 16.43 3.65 -10.73
N VAL A 68 15.83 2.51 -11.02
CA VAL A 68 15.48 1.48 -10.03
C VAL A 68 15.90 0.08 -10.46
N ASP A 69 16.81 -0.03 -11.43
CA ASP A 69 17.28 -1.32 -11.95
C ASP A 69 18.02 -2.11 -10.87
N GLY A 70 17.49 -3.27 -10.49
CA GLY A 70 18.11 -4.19 -9.56
C GLY A 70 18.09 -3.77 -8.08
N VAL A 71 17.32 -2.74 -7.71
CA VAL A 71 17.20 -2.31 -6.29
C VAL A 71 16.56 -3.40 -5.43
N ALA A 72 15.61 -4.17 -5.99
CA ALA A 72 14.97 -5.28 -5.30
C ALA A 72 15.97 -6.40 -4.98
N ASN A 73 16.76 -6.81 -5.95
CA ASN A 73 17.81 -7.82 -5.78
C ASN A 73 18.86 -7.36 -4.77
N CYS A 74 19.32 -6.10 -4.86
CA CYS A 74 20.29 -5.53 -3.92
C CYS A 74 19.76 -5.59 -2.47
N GLN A 75 18.50 -5.20 -2.25
CA GLN A 75 17.85 -5.23 -0.94
C GLN A 75 17.64 -6.67 -0.45
N TYR A 76 17.29 -7.58 -1.35
CA TYR A 76 17.10 -9.00 -1.03
C TYR A 76 18.42 -9.66 -0.61
N GLU A 77 19.51 -9.45 -1.33
CA GLU A 77 20.82 -9.98 -0.93
C GLU A 77 21.26 -9.41 0.43
N TYR A 78 21.04 -8.12 0.67
CA TYR A 78 21.32 -7.49 1.95
C TYR A 78 20.49 -8.06 3.11
N SER A 79 19.26 -8.51 2.84
CA SER A 79 18.39 -9.11 3.86
C SER A 79 18.90 -10.44 4.43
N LYS A 80 19.81 -11.10 3.72
CA LYS A 80 20.39 -12.40 4.12
C LYS A 80 21.53 -12.27 5.14
N GLY A 81 22.04 -11.05 5.32
CA GLY A 81 23.14 -10.75 6.22
C GLY A 81 22.71 -9.99 7.48
N GLU A 82 23.71 -9.52 8.20
CA GLU A 82 23.51 -8.65 9.35
C GLU A 82 23.07 -7.25 8.88
N SER A 83 22.03 -6.70 9.53
CA SER A 83 21.45 -5.39 9.19
C SER A 83 20.82 -4.70 10.41
N ILE A 84 20.67 -3.37 10.34
CA ILE A 84 20.14 -2.55 11.45
C ILE A 84 18.74 -2.99 11.87
N THR A 85 17.86 -3.27 10.90
CA THR A 85 16.43 -3.61 11.14
C THR A 85 16.15 -5.10 11.09
N GLY A 86 17.17 -5.93 10.94
CA GLY A 86 17.04 -7.38 10.80
C GLY A 86 16.61 -7.82 9.39
N GLY A 87 16.82 -9.11 9.10
CA GLY A 87 16.58 -9.68 7.77
C GLY A 87 15.14 -9.58 7.32
N TYR A 88 14.19 -9.76 8.22
CA TYR A 88 12.76 -9.76 7.90
C TYR A 88 12.26 -8.42 7.32
N ILE A 89 12.59 -7.30 8.00
CA ILE A 89 12.21 -5.97 7.50
C ILE A 89 12.85 -5.70 6.13
N ASN A 90 14.13 -6.05 5.96
CA ASN A 90 14.83 -5.89 4.69
C ASN A 90 14.24 -6.77 3.58
N TYR A 91 13.76 -7.96 3.90
CA TYR A 91 13.04 -8.83 2.97
C TYR A 91 11.71 -8.19 2.51
N VAL A 92 10.91 -7.66 3.43
CA VAL A 92 9.66 -6.97 3.09
C VAL A 92 9.93 -5.74 2.22
N MET A 93 11.00 -4.98 2.50
CA MET A 93 11.44 -3.87 1.65
C MET A 93 11.79 -4.36 0.24
N ALA A 94 12.51 -5.49 0.12
CA ALA A 94 12.88 -6.07 -1.17
C ALA A 94 11.65 -6.48 -1.99
N LEU A 95 10.63 -7.08 -1.35
CA LEU A 95 9.35 -7.40 -1.99
C LEU A 95 8.64 -6.16 -2.55
N ALA A 96 8.62 -5.06 -1.77
CA ALA A 96 8.04 -3.79 -2.21
C ALA A 96 8.82 -3.16 -3.37
N TYR A 97 10.15 -3.20 -3.33
CA TYR A 97 11.01 -2.78 -4.44
C TYR A 97 10.80 -3.63 -5.69
N SER A 98 10.62 -4.95 -5.54
CA SER A 98 10.36 -5.84 -6.68
C SER A 98 9.09 -5.43 -7.43
N CYS A 99 7.97 -5.19 -6.75
CA CYS A 99 6.76 -4.69 -7.40
C CYS A 99 7.00 -3.36 -8.13
N SER A 100 7.73 -2.42 -7.51
CA SER A 100 8.05 -1.12 -8.09
C SER A 100 8.95 -1.25 -9.33
N GLU A 101 9.95 -2.13 -9.29
CA GLU A 101 10.85 -2.42 -10.41
C GLU A 101 10.10 -3.09 -11.57
N VAL A 102 9.21 -4.05 -11.26
CA VAL A 102 8.33 -4.68 -12.25
C VAL A 102 7.38 -3.66 -12.88
N ASN A 103 6.79 -2.75 -12.08
CA ASN A 103 5.95 -1.67 -12.60
C ASN A 103 6.73 -0.74 -13.54
N ALA A 104 7.92 -0.28 -13.12
CA ALA A 104 8.76 0.63 -13.90
C ALA A 104 9.32 -0.02 -15.18
N SER A 105 9.38 -1.35 -15.25
CA SER A 105 9.73 -2.12 -16.46
C SER A 105 8.53 -2.46 -17.35
N MET A 106 7.36 -1.86 -17.11
CA MET A 106 6.10 -2.16 -17.82
C MET A 106 5.61 -3.60 -17.65
N GLY A 107 6.00 -4.25 -16.55
CA GLY A 107 5.56 -5.59 -16.20
C GLY A 107 4.16 -5.61 -15.58
N LYS A 108 3.63 -6.80 -15.36
CA LYS A 108 2.29 -6.99 -14.78
C LYS A 108 2.31 -6.85 -13.26
N ILE A 109 1.56 -5.87 -12.75
CA ILE A 109 1.32 -5.62 -11.31
C ILE A 109 -0.19 -5.52 -11.04
N CYS A 110 -0.54 -5.53 -9.75
CA CYS A 110 -1.88 -5.16 -9.31
C CYS A 110 -1.80 -3.79 -8.62
N ALA A 111 -2.51 -2.79 -9.14
CA ALA A 111 -2.61 -1.49 -8.48
C ALA A 111 -3.34 -1.63 -7.13
N SER A 112 -2.76 -1.05 -6.05
CA SER A 112 -3.33 -1.11 -4.71
C SER A 112 -2.91 0.09 -3.83
N PRO A 113 -3.65 1.23 -3.84
CA PRO A 113 -4.75 1.54 -4.76
C PRO A 113 -4.30 2.00 -6.15
N THR A 114 -3.04 2.45 -6.32
CA THR A 114 -2.49 2.94 -7.60
C THR A 114 -1.28 2.12 -8.04
N ALA A 115 -0.83 2.32 -9.28
CA ALA A 115 0.42 1.75 -9.76
C ALA A 115 1.64 2.32 -9.01
N GLY A 116 1.56 3.58 -8.57
CA GLY A 116 2.62 4.25 -7.80
C GLY A 116 2.85 3.65 -6.41
N SER A 117 1.87 2.96 -5.85
CA SER A 117 1.93 2.33 -4.53
C SER A 117 1.76 0.80 -4.57
N CYS A 118 1.93 0.19 -5.75
CA CYS A 118 1.64 -1.23 -6.01
C CYS A 118 2.46 -2.23 -5.19
N GLY A 119 3.55 -1.80 -4.55
CA GLY A 119 4.45 -2.68 -3.79
C GLY A 119 4.07 -2.86 -2.33
N ILE A 120 3.30 -1.94 -1.73
CA ILE A 120 3.09 -1.92 -0.27
C ILE A 120 2.23 -3.11 0.18
N VAL A 121 1.02 -3.23 -0.36
CA VAL A 121 0.08 -4.30 0.04
C VAL A 121 0.66 -5.70 -0.26
N PRO A 122 1.20 -5.98 -1.46
CA PRO A 122 1.79 -7.29 -1.76
C PRO A 122 2.94 -7.67 -0.82
N ALA A 123 3.85 -6.72 -0.56
CA ALA A 123 5.02 -6.97 0.28
C ALA A 123 4.63 -7.32 1.73
N VAL A 124 3.67 -6.61 2.29
CA VAL A 124 3.19 -6.88 3.66
C VAL A 124 2.44 -8.20 3.72
N LEU A 125 1.52 -8.45 2.79
CA LEU A 125 0.75 -9.71 2.76
C LEU A 125 1.66 -10.92 2.63
N LEU A 126 2.59 -10.90 1.66
CA LEU A 126 3.51 -12.02 1.43
C LEU A 126 4.50 -12.17 2.59
N GLY A 127 5.11 -11.08 3.04
CA GLY A 127 6.07 -11.12 4.14
C GLY A 127 5.46 -11.67 5.44
N VAL A 128 4.25 -11.22 5.82
CA VAL A 128 3.56 -11.72 7.01
C VAL A 128 3.12 -13.18 6.80
N MET A 129 2.60 -13.52 5.62
CA MET A 129 2.19 -14.89 5.31
C MET A 129 3.34 -15.89 5.49
N GLU A 130 4.52 -15.57 4.96
CA GLU A 130 5.68 -16.45 5.00
C GLU A 130 6.30 -16.54 6.41
N ASP A 131 6.51 -15.40 7.06
CA ASP A 131 7.16 -15.36 8.39
C ASP A 131 6.27 -15.94 9.48
N LYS A 132 4.99 -15.59 9.49
CA LYS A 132 4.04 -16.03 10.53
C LYS A 132 3.29 -17.32 10.16
N LYS A 133 3.58 -17.94 9.01
CA LYS A 133 2.93 -19.17 8.53
C LYS A 133 1.40 -19.02 8.46
N VAL A 134 0.91 -17.86 8.07
CA VAL A 134 -0.52 -17.59 7.88
C VAL A 134 -1.01 -18.34 6.64
N SER A 135 -2.20 -18.95 6.71
CA SER A 135 -2.75 -19.67 5.57
C SER A 135 -3.07 -18.74 4.40
N ARG A 136 -3.09 -19.30 3.19
CA ARG A 136 -3.43 -18.57 1.99
C ARG A 136 -4.86 -18.03 2.04
N GLU A 137 -5.81 -18.79 2.60
CA GLU A 137 -7.19 -18.39 2.77
C GLU A 137 -7.28 -17.14 3.66
N LYS A 138 -6.62 -17.15 4.80
CA LYS A 138 -6.59 -15.99 5.71
C LYS A 138 -5.88 -14.80 5.08
N THR A 139 -4.88 -15.01 4.24
CA THR A 139 -4.22 -13.94 3.48
C THR A 139 -5.16 -13.35 2.42
N LEU A 140 -6.01 -14.16 1.80
CA LEU A 140 -7.04 -13.69 0.87
C LEU A 140 -8.11 -12.85 1.60
N GLU A 141 -8.57 -13.28 2.78
CA GLU A 141 -9.46 -12.51 3.65
C GLU A 141 -8.85 -11.17 4.06
N ALA A 142 -7.53 -11.16 4.35
CA ALA A 142 -6.77 -9.94 4.64
C ALA A 142 -6.69 -8.99 3.45
N LEU A 143 -6.53 -9.49 2.21
CA LEU A 143 -6.59 -8.67 1.01
C LEU A 143 -7.98 -8.03 0.83
N ILE A 144 -9.05 -8.76 1.13
CA ILE A 144 -10.42 -8.21 1.08
C ILE A 144 -10.60 -7.15 2.18
N THR A 145 -10.04 -7.37 3.38
CA THR A 145 -10.00 -6.36 4.46
C THR A 145 -9.26 -5.10 4.00
N ALA A 146 -8.09 -5.23 3.37
CA ALA A 146 -7.36 -4.11 2.76
C ALA A 146 -8.22 -3.36 1.73
N SER A 147 -8.93 -4.10 0.87
CA SER A 147 -9.83 -3.53 -0.14
C SER A 147 -10.97 -2.71 0.49
N ALA A 148 -11.53 -3.16 1.62
CA ALA A 148 -12.54 -2.41 2.36
C ALA A 148 -12.01 -1.06 2.85
N VAL A 149 -10.80 -1.02 3.40
CA VAL A 149 -10.13 0.21 3.83
C VAL A 149 -9.88 1.14 2.64
N GLY A 150 -9.34 0.62 1.54
CA GLY A 150 -9.10 1.39 0.31
C GLY A 150 -10.39 1.97 -0.29
N ALA A 151 -11.50 1.24 -0.22
CA ALA A 151 -12.80 1.69 -0.70
C ALA A 151 -13.34 2.89 0.10
N ILE A 152 -13.08 2.96 1.42
CA ILE A 152 -13.45 4.10 2.26
C ILE A 152 -12.67 5.36 1.82
N PHE A 153 -11.36 5.27 1.61
CA PHE A 153 -10.56 6.38 1.08
C PHE A 153 -11.01 6.83 -0.31
N THR A 154 -11.25 5.88 -1.21
CA THR A 154 -11.71 6.17 -2.58
C THR A 154 -13.04 6.91 -2.58
N LYS A 155 -13.94 6.56 -1.65
CA LYS A 155 -15.28 7.12 -1.58
C LYS A 155 -15.33 8.49 -0.89
N ASN A 156 -14.55 8.69 0.19
CA ASN A 156 -14.68 9.84 1.08
C ASN A 156 -13.52 10.85 0.94
N ALA A 157 -12.47 10.47 0.20
CA ALA A 157 -11.29 11.30 -0.02
C ALA A 157 -10.79 11.18 -1.46
N THR A 158 -9.54 10.78 -1.64
CA THR A 158 -8.91 10.52 -2.94
C THR A 158 -7.80 9.48 -2.77
N VAL A 159 -7.50 8.78 -3.87
CA VAL A 159 -6.32 7.89 -3.96
C VAL A 159 -5.33 8.38 -5.02
N ALA A 160 -5.53 9.56 -5.60
CA ALA A 160 -4.70 10.13 -6.65
C ALA A 160 -3.64 11.08 -6.10
N GLY A 161 -2.37 10.84 -6.45
CA GLY A 161 -1.26 11.71 -6.08
C GLY A 161 -1.41 13.14 -6.59
N ALA A 162 -2.03 13.31 -7.77
CA ALA A 162 -2.35 14.60 -8.36
C ALA A 162 -3.37 15.43 -7.56
N ASP A 163 -4.20 14.77 -6.76
CA ASP A 163 -5.20 15.41 -5.91
C ASP A 163 -4.72 15.63 -4.48
N GLY A 164 -4.07 14.62 -3.90
CA GLY A 164 -3.79 14.55 -2.47
C GLY A 164 -2.32 14.38 -2.10
N GLY A 165 -1.38 14.40 -3.04
CA GLY A 165 0.01 14.07 -2.77
C GLY A 165 0.24 12.55 -2.62
N CYS A 166 1.47 12.15 -2.31
CA CYS A 166 1.81 10.73 -2.16
C CYS A 166 1.16 10.07 -0.93
N GLN A 167 0.68 10.85 0.05
CA GLN A 167 -0.15 10.32 1.13
C GLN A 167 -1.42 9.63 0.60
N ALA A 168 -2.00 10.14 -0.49
CA ALA A 168 -3.17 9.56 -1.14
C ALA A 168 -2.87 8.23 -1.86
N GLU A 169 -1.64 7.98 -2.24
CA GLU A 169 -1.20 6.72 -2.86
C GLU A 169 -0.55 5.80 -1.83
N CYS A 170 0.69 6.13 -1.41
CA CYS A 170 1.48 5.30 -0.49
C CYS A 170 0.90 5.30 0.94
N GLY A 171 0.32 6.42 1.41
CA GLY A 171 -0.34 6.46 2.72
C GLY A 171 -1.59 5.60 2.76
N VAL A 172 -2.43 5.67 1.72
CA VAL A 172 -3.61 4.79 1.61
C VAL A 172 -3.19 3.33 1.50
N ALA A 173 -2.20 3.00 0.65
CA ALA A 173 -1.69 1.64 0.53
C ALA A 173 -1.13 1.11 1.87
N ALA A 174 -0.41 1.95 2.63
CA ALA A 174 0.09 1.59 3.96
C ALA A 174 -1.07 1.35 4.96
N SER A 175 -2.12 2.17 4.94
CA SER A 175 -3.34 1.97 5.75
C SER A 175 -4.03 0.65 5.40
N MET A 176 -4.19 0.36 4.11
CA MET A 176 -4.74 -0.91 3.62
C MET A 176 -3.92 -2.10 4.10
N ALA A 177 -2.60 -2.02 3.97
CA ALA A 177 -1.67 -3.09 4.36
C ALA A 177 -1.60 -3.27 5.89
N ALA A 178 -1.66 -2.18 6.66
CA ALA A 178 -1.66 -2.23 8.13
C ALA A 178 -2.91 -2.95 8.67
N ALA A 179 -4.10 -2.61 8.16
CA ALA A 179 -5.33 -3.31 8.51
C ALA A 179 -5.27 -4.80 8.16
N ALA A 180 -4.73 -5.13 6.97
CA ALA A 180 -4.56 -6.52 6.54
C ALA A 180 -3.58 -7.29 7.43
N ALA A 181 -2.42 -6.71 7.77
CA ALA A 181 -1.43 -7.32 8.66
C ALA A 181 -2.00 -7.56 10.06
N ALA A 182 -2.70 -6.57 10.62
CA ALA A 182 -3.38 -6.70 11.91
C ALA A 182 -4.43 -7.83 11.87
N TYR A 183 -5.24 -7.92 10.81
CA TYR A 183 -6.18 -9.01 10.60
C TYR A 183 -5.49 -10.37 10.55
N MET A 184 -4.41 -10.51 9.77
CA MET A 184 -3.63 -11.76 9.67
C MET A 184 -3.13 -12.24 11.03
N MET A 185 -2.79 -11.31 11.91
CA MET A 185 -2.32 -11.57 13.27
C MET A 185 -3.45 -11.73 14.30
N GLY A 186 -4.72 -11.73 13.88
CA GLY A 186 -5.88 -12.03 14.74
C GLY A 186 -6.49 -10.82 15.44
N ALA A 187 -6.20 -9.60 15.00
CA ALA A 187 -6.81 -8.39 15.55
C ALA A 187 -8.34 -8.38 15.38
N THR A 188 -9.04 -7.64 16.25
CA THR A 188 -10.44 -7.30 16.05
C THR A 188 -10.60 -6.31 14.89
N ASP A 189 -11.82 -6.10 14.42
CA ASP A 189 -12.08 -5.19 13.30
C ASP A 189 -11.79 -3.73 13.67
N GLU A 190 -12.05 -3.33 14.91
CA GLU A 190 -11.67 -2.02 15.46
C GLU A 190 -10.15 -1.83 15.44
N ARG A 191 -9.38 -2.86 15.85
CA ARG A 191 -7.92 -2.82 15.83
C ARG A 191 -7.33 -2.78 14.43
N CYS A 192 -8.00 -3.40 13.45
CA CYS A 192 -7.61 -3.26 12.05
C CYS A 192 -7.75 -1.80 11.57
N LEU A 193 -8.80 -1.08 12.01
CA LEU A 193 -8.97 0.34 11.69
C LEU A 193 -8.02 1.25 12.48
N ASP A 194 -7.69 0.91 13.73
CA ASP A 194 -6.62 1.59 14.48
C ASP A 194 -5.28 1.51 13.73
N ALA A 195 -4.90 0.32 13.25
CA ALA A 195 -3.69 0.11 12.46
C ALA A 195 -3.71 0.96 11.18
N ALA A 196 -4.83 0.99 10.47
CA ALA A 196 -5.01 1.82 9.27
C ALA A 196 -4.86 3.32 9.59
N SER A 197 -5.40 3.78 10.72
CA SER A 197 -5.28 5.16 11.20
C SER A 197 -3.83 5.53 11.47
N PHE A 198 -3.11 4.71 12.23
CA PHE A 198 -1.69 4.95 12.55
C PHE A 198 -0.84 5.04 11.28
N ALA A 199 -1.04 4.11 10.34
CA ALA A 199 -0.29 4.11 9.09
C ALA A 199 -0.48 5.41 8.28
N MET A 200 -1.70 5.97 8.24
CA MET A 200 -1.98 7.24 7.57
C MET A 200 -1.41 8.43 8.34
N ILE A 201 -1.61 8.48 9.66
CA ILE A 201 -1.13 9.58 10.52
C ILE A 201 0.38 9.74 10.38
N ASN A 202 1.15 8.64 10.33
CA ASN A 202 2.60 8.66 10.21
C ASN A 202 3.13 9.33 8.94
N VAL A 203 2.33 9.40 7.87
CA VAL A 203 2.75 9.93 6.55
C VAL A 203 1.86 11.07 6.05
N MET A 204 1.04 11.65 6.93
CA MET A 204 0.17 12.76 6.56
C MET A 204 1.00 13.97 6.11
N GLY A 205 0.63 14.53 4.94
CA GLY A 205 1.39 15.61 4.30
C GLY A 205 2.47 15.15 3.33
N LEU A 206 2.63 13.83 3.08
CA LEU A 206 3.63 13.33 2.14
C LEU A 206 3.33 13.81 0.71
N VAL A 207 4.27 14.59 0.17
CA VAL A 207 4.16 15.21 -1.16
C VAL A 207 4.37 14.19 -2.29
N CYS A 208 3.87 14.49 -3.50
CA CYS A 208 4.14 13.71 -4.70
C CYS A 208 5.02 14.51 -5.67
N ASP A 209 6.31 14.16 -5.76
CA ASP A 209 7.35 14.90 -6.48
C ASP A 209 8.22 13.97 -7.36
N PRO A 210 7.61 13.21 -8.31
CA PRO A 210 8.30 12.20 -9.09
C PRO A 210 9.38 12.80 -9.99
N VAL A 211 10.62 12.26 -9.90
CA VAL A 211 11.75 12.68 -10.73
C VAL A 211 11.47 12.30 -12.18
N ALA A 212 11.66 13.26 -13.08
CA ALA A 212 11.34 13.10 -14.50
C ALA A 212 9.87 12.70 -14.80
N GLY A 213 8.95 12.86 -13.84
CA GLY A 213 7.56 12.41 -13.96
C GLY A 213 7.41 10.88 -14.03
N LEU A 214 8.46 10.13 -13.71
CA LEU A 214 8.44 8.66 -13.75
C LEU A 214 8.01 8.07 -12.40
N VAL A 215 7.23 6.99 -12.44
CA VAL A 215 6.85 6.19 -11.27
C VAL A 215 8.02 5.26 -10.90
N ALA A 216 9.15 5.87 -10.55
CA ALA A 216 10.39 5.19 -10.18
C ALA A 216 11.00 5.81 -8.91
N LEU A 217 11.42 7.07 -8.98
CA LEU A 217 12.03 7.81 -7.88
C LEU A 217 11.16 9.03 -7.53
N PRO A 218 10.67 9.21 -6.30
CA PRO A 218 10.91 8.41 -5.09
C PRO A 218 9.91 7.26 -4.86
N CYS A 219 9.09 6.91 -5.83
CA CYS A 219 7.99 5.95 -5.63
C CYS A 219 8.48 4.59 -5.10
N ALA A 220 9.58 4.05 -5.63
CA ALA A 220 10.13 2.77 -5.17
C ALA A 220 10.53 2.84 -3.68
N GLN A 221 11.26 3.89 -3.25
CA GLN A 221 11.63 4.07 -1.85
C GLN A 221 10.41 4.24 -0.94
N ARG A 222 9.37 4.95 -1.42
CA ARG A 222 8.13 5.15 -0.68
C ARG A 222 7.30 3.87 -0.58
N ASN A 223 7.38 2.96 -1.55
CA ASN A 223 6.79 1.64 -1.42
C ASN A 223 7.48 0.83 -0.32
N ALA A 224 8.81 0.79 -0.29
CA ALA A 224 9.57 0.09 0.74
C ALA A 224 9.28 0.68 2.14
N SER A 225 9.39 2.01 2.31
CA SER A 225 9.10 2.66 3.59
C SER A 225 7.63 2.54 3.99
N GLY A 226 6.71 2.57 3.03
CA GLY A 226 5.28 2.41 3.28
C GLY A 226 4.91 1.00 3.75
N ALA A 227 5.59 -0.03 3.24
CA ALA A 227 5.43 -1.40 3.72
C ALA A 227 5.90 -1.54 5.18
N VAL A 228 7.05 -0.95 5.52
CA VAL A 228 7.55 -0.92 6.91
C VAL A 228 6.61 -0.12 7.81
N ASN A 229 6.13 1.06 7.37
CA ASN A 229 5.14 1.85 8.11
C ASN A 229 3.87 1.04 8.38
N ALA A 230 3.38 0.26 7.42
CA ALA A 230 2.21 -0.59 7.62
C ALA A 230 2.44 -1.65 8.70
N MET A 231 3.63 -2.26 8.73
CA MET A 231 3.96 -3.29 9.73
C MET A 231 4.04 -2.71 11.14
N ILE A 232 4.75 -1.58 11.33
CA ILE A 232 4.83 -0.95 12.65
C ILE A 232 3.48 -0.43 13.12
N ALA A 233 2.63 0.08 12.23
CA ALA A 233 1.28 0.52 12.54
C ALA A 233 0.38 -0.65 12.98
N ALA A 234 0.51 -1.81 12.34
CA ALA A 234 -0.16 -3.04 12.75
C ALA A 234 0.31 -3.49 14.14
N ASP A 235 1.62 -3.49 14.39
CA ASP A 235 2.19 -3.85 15.70
C ASP A 235 1.73 -2.89 16.81
N MET A 236 1.63 -1.58 16.55
CA MET A 236 1.09 -0.61 17.51
C MET A 236 -0.34 -0.99 17.92
N ALA A 237 -1.21 -1.31 16.95
CA ALA A 237 -2.59 -1.71 17.24
C ALA A 237 -2.67 -3.07 17.97
N LEU A 238 -1.84 -4.03 17.59
CA LEU A 238 -1.73 -5.35 18.22
C LEU A 238 -1.18 -5.25 19.66
N ALA A 239 -0.27 -4.31 19.91
CA ALA A 239 0.24 -4.00 21.24
C ALA A 239 -0.81 -3.33 22.16
N GLY A 240 -2.00 -3.06 21.65
CA GLY A 240 -3.11 -2.49 22.42
C GLY A 240 -3.25 -0.97 22.33
N GLN A 241 -2.44 -0.28 21.53
CA GLN A 241 -2.64 1.15 21.30
C GLN A 241 -3.94 1.39 20.54
N VAL A 242 -4.67 2.44 20.90
CA VAL A 242 -5.94 2.87 20.32
C VAL A 242 -5.71 4.16 19.55
N SER A 243 -6.23 4.27 18.35
CA SER A 243 -6.31 5.56 17.68
C SER A 243 -7.37 6.43 18.36
N HIS A 244 -6.95 7.53 18.97
CA HIS A 244 -7.87 8.49 19.58
C HIS A 244 -8.63 9.32 18.54
N ILE A 245 -8.14 9.33 17.31
CA ILE A 245 -8.83 9.94 16.16
C ILE A 245 -9.50 8.81 15.38
N PRO A 246 -10.82 8.81 15.27
CA PRO A 246 -11.55 7.81 14.50
C PRO A 246 -11.07 7.72 13.04
N PHE A 247 -11.08 6.52 12.47
CA PHE A 247 -10.54 6.30 11.12
C PHE A 247 -11.18 7.23 10.06
N ASP A 248 -12.50 7.45 10.14
CA ASP A 248 -13.20 8.32 9.19
C ASP A 248 -12.72 9.78 9.27
N GLU A 249 -12.37 10.26 10.47
CA GLU A 249 -11.79 11.59 10.66
C GLU A 249 -10.34 11.66 10.15
N VAL A 250 -9.57 10.59 10.27
CA VAL A 250 -8.22 10.49 9.67
C VAL A 250 -8.30 10.56 8.15
N VAL A 251 -9.29 9.89 7.53
CA VAL A 251 -9.56 9.95 6.08
C VAL A 251 -9.89 11.38 5.65
N GLU A 252 -10.77 12.07 6.40
CA GLU A 252 -11.13 13.46 6.12
C GLU A 252 -9.93 14.40 6.28
N ALA A 253 -9.14 14.23 7.35
CA ALA A 253 -7.94 15.02 7.59
C ALA A 253 -6.92 14.88 6.47
N MET A 254 -6.66 13.64 6.01
CA MET A 254 -5.79 13.36 4.87
C MET A 254 -6.25 14.09 3.62
N PHE A 255 -7.55 14.06 3.31
CA PHE A 255 -8.11 14.76 2.16
C PHE A 255 -7.91 16.28 2.25
N LYS A 256 -8.20 16.88 3.42
CA LYS A 256 -8.02 18.33 3.66
C LYS A 256 -6.54 18.72 3.53
N VAL A 257 -5.62 17.96 4.14
CA VAL A 257 -4.17 18.19 4.02
C VAL A 257 -3.70 18.09 2.57
N GLY A 258 -4.19 17.10 1.82
CA GLY A 258 -3.89 16.96 0.39
C GLY A 258 -4.30 18.19 -0.43
N LYS A 259 -5.47 18.77 -0.15
CA LYS A 259 -5.94 20.01 -0.80
C LYS A 259 -5.12 21.25 -0.42
N MET A 260 -4.45 21.24 0.73
CA MET A 260 -3.54 22.32 1.16
C MET A 260 -2.16 22.25 0.52
N LEU A 261 -1.77 21.09 -0.04
CA LEU A 261 -0.51 20.97 -0.77
C LEU A 261 -0.53 21.86 -2.03
N PRO A 262 0.54 22.62 -2.29
CA PRO A 262 0.62 23.40 -3.51
C PRO A 262 0.69 22.49 -4.75
N PRO A 263 0.19 22.95 -5.92
CA PRO A 263 0.17 22.14 -7.14
C PRO A 263 1.52 21.57 -7.56
N GLN A 264 2.61 22.26 -7.22
CA GLN A 264 3.98 21.81 -7.51
C GLN A 264 4.37 20.51 -6.78
N LEU A 265 3.68 20.19 -5.71
CA LEU A 265 3.93 19.00 -4.86
C LEU A 265 2.84 17.91 -5.02
N ARG A 266 2.04 18.00 -6.08
CA ARG A 266 0.97 17.05 -6.43
C ARG A 266 1.22 16.45 -7.80
N GLU A 267 2.23 15.57 -7.89
CA GLU A 267 2.56 14.74 -9.08
C GLU A 267 2.93 15.51 -10.36
N THR A 268 3.26 16.79 -10.27
CA THR A 268 3.55 17.65 -11.44
C THR A 268 5.02 17.64 -11.86
N ALA A 269 5.91 17.01 -11.09
CA ALA A 269 7.37 17.11 -11.24
C ALA A 269 7.91 18.56 -11.23
N LYS A 270 7.12 19.54 -10.73
CA LYS A 270 7.47 20.96 -10.69
C LYS A 270 7.93 21.44 -9.32
N GLY A 271 8.14 20.54 -8.37
CA GLY A 271 8.58 20.83 -7.00
C GLY A 271 9.35 19.66 -6.39
N GLY A 272 9.73 19.80 -5.12
CA GLY A 272 10.41 18.78 -4.36
C GLY A 272 11.72 18.31 -4.99
N ILE A 273 12.01 17.01 -4.85
CA ILE A 273 13.25 16.41 -5.36
C ILE A 273 13.36 16.44 -6.89
N ALA A 274 12.25 16.49 -7.61
CA ALA A 274 12.24 16.57 -9.07
C ALA A 274 12.91 17.85 -9.60
N THR A 275 12.91 18.93 -8.83
CA THR A 275 13.47 20.23 -9.25
C THR A 275 14.90 20.50 -8.76
N THR A 276 15.48 19.57 -8.01
CA THR A 276 16.91 19.66 -7.61
C THR A 276 17.84 19.60 -8.83
N PRO A 277 19.07 20.07 -8.74
CA PRO A 277 20.04 19.95 -9.84
C PRO A 277 20.17 18.50 -10.34
N ALA A 278 20.22 17.52 -9.44
CA ALA A 278 20.28 16.11 -9.79
C ALA A 278 18.98 15.63 -10.48
N GLY A 279 17.80 16.00 -9.95
CA GLY A 279 16.51 15.65 -10.57
C GLY A 279 16.36 16.20 -11.99
N LYS A 280 16.79 17.44 -12.22
CA LYS A 280 16.81 18.04 -13.57
C LYS A 280 17.80 17.36 -14.50
N ALA A 281 19.00 16.98 -14.00
CA ALA A 281 19.98 16.24 -14.79
C ALA A 281 19.45 14.85 -15.22
N ILE A 282 18.78 14.13 -14.30
CA ILE A 282 18.12 12.87 -14.60
C ILE A 282 17.03 13.07 -15.67
N ASN A 283 16.17 14.08 -15.51
CA ASN A 283 15.13 14.36 -16.50
C ASN A 283 15.70 14.59 -17.89
N LYS A 284 16.79 15.36 -17.98
CA LYS A 284 17.51 15.60 -19.24
C LYS A 284 18.11 14.30 -19.81
N ALA A 285 18.69 13.44 -18.97
CA ALA A 285 19.26 12.17 -19.41
C ALA A 285 18.22 11.18 -19.95
N VAL A 286 17.00 11.22 -19.41
CA VAL A 286 15.90 10.31 -19.80
C VAL A 286 15.15 10.78 -21.05
N PHE A 287 15.01 12.09 -21.24
CA PHE A 287 14.15 12.64 -22.30
C PHE A 287 14.87 13.56 -23.30
N GLY A 288 16.16 13.83 -23.14
CA GLY A 288 16.97 14.64 -24.04
C GLY A 288 16.99 16.08 -23.64
#